data_7cf37f765cd68d110df977a29c6c095a
#
_entry.id   7cf37f765cd68d110df977a29c6c095a
#
_cell.length_a   1.000
_cell.length_b   1.000
_cell.length_c   1.000
_cell.angle_alpha   90.00
_cell.angle_beta   90.00
_cell.angle_gamma   90.00
#
_symmetry.space_group_name_H-M   'P 1'
#
loop_
_entity.id
_entity.type
_entity.pdbx_description
1 polymer ?
#
loop_
_entity_poly.entity_id
_entity_poly.type
_entity_poly.pdbx_seq_one_letter_code
_entity_poly.pdbx_strand_id
1 'polypeptide(L)'
;MSLSITFLKNNSPVNKMDKEFDSGSLTVGVDLKESTDIFEPTFVILTSDNLWLYNYIDAMNSFGRKYFVKKIRSVGNNRYEVDAKTDVLSTWPPMIRSNSAVIRRQQNLYNLYLDDPDFHVLNYEKIQTLQFPTNNGFMKSLQYVLVTNGAGTASNQLEKGGDKDVG
;
A
#
# COMPACT_ATOMS: atom_id res chain seq x y z
N MET A 1 -33.81 14.60 13.68
CA MET A 1 -33.25 14.52 12.30
C MET A 1 -32.89 13.06 12.08
N SER A 2 -33.51 12.44 11.11
CA SER A 2 -33.10 11.07 10.75
C SER A 2 -31.81 11.15 9.96
N LEU A 3 -30.75 10.51 10.44
CA LEU A 3 -29.50 10.34 9.72
C LEU A 3 -29.71 9.29 8.63
N SER A 4 -29.21 9.55 7.43
CA SER A 4 -29.27 8.58 6.32
C SER A 4 -27.87 8.36 5.77
N ILE A 5 -27.57 7.12 5.46
CA ILE A 5 -26.34 6.70 4.80
C ILE A 5 -26.64 5.83 3.59
N THR A 6 -25.74 5.81 2.64
CA THR A 6 -25.85 5.00 1.44
C THR A 6 -24.79 3.91 1.45
N PHE A 7 -25.22 2.66 1.39
CA PHE A 7 -24.36 1.52 1.22
C PHE A 7 -24.01 1.31 -0.25
N LEU A 8 -22.75 1.02 -0.51
CA LEU A 8 -22.18 0.82 -1.84
C LEU A 8 -21.34 -0.45 -1.88
N LYS A 9 -21.18 -1.00 -3.05
CA LYS A 9 -20.24 -2.10 -3.28
C LYS A 9 -19.01 -1.56 -3.99
N ASN A 10 -17.90 -1.51 -3.27
CA ASN A 10 -16.63 -1.02 -3.76
C ASN A 10 -15.77 -2.17 -4.31
N ASN A 11 -15.30 -2.03 -5.55
CA ASN A 11 -14.41 -2.98 -6.22
C ASN A 11 -12.95 -2.48 -6.28
N SER A 12 -12.71 -1.25 -5.84
CA SER A 12 -11.37 -0.67 -5.88
C SER A 12 -10.54 -1.05 -4.65
N PRO A 13 -9.21 -1.13 -4.78
CA PRO A 13 -8.33 -1.34 -3.65
C PRO A 13 -8.39 -0.16 -2.65
N VAL A 14 -7.98 -0.43 -1.41
CA VAL A 14 -8.08 0.53 -0.29
C VAL A 14 -7.29 1.81 -0.56
N ASN A 15 -6.15 1.70 -1.23
CA ASN A 15 -5.23 2.81 -1.53
C ASN A 15 -5.60 3.66 -2.76
N LYS A 16 -6.72 3.36 -3.44
CA LYS A 16 -7.20 4.17 -4.56
C LYS A 16 -8.06 5.32 -4.04
N MET A 17 -7.78 6.56 -4.46
CA MET A 17 -8.57 7.75 -4.09
C MET A 17 -9.95 7.74 -4.75
N ASP A 18 -9.97 7.60 -6.08
CA ASP A 18 -11.19 7.61 -6.87
C ASP A 18 -11.68 6.16 -6.99
N LYS A 19 -12.65 5.82 -6.14
CA LYS A 19 -13.16 4.44 -6.08
C LYS A 19 -14.23 4.20 -7.13
N GLU A 20 -14.26 2.98 -7.61
CA GLU A 20 -15.25 2.47 -8.54
C GLU A 20 -16.25 1.60 -7.78
N PHE A 21 -17.53 1.90 -8.00
CA PHE A 21 -18.62 1.22 -7.33
C PHE A 21 -19.46 0.43 -8.34
N ASP A 22 -19.94 -0.73 -7.95
CA ASP A 22 -20.91 -1.49 -8.75
C ASP A 22 -22.25 -0.75 -8.83
N SER A 23 -23.03 -1.10 -9.85
CA SER A 23 -24.41 -0.68 -9.96
C SER A 23 -25.25 -1.29 -8.85
N GLY A 24 -25.70 -0.47 -7.95
CA GLY A 24 -26.53 -0.84 -6.80
C GLY A 24 -26.13 -0.09 -5.55
N SER A 25 -27.06 0.64 -5.01
CA SER A 25 -26.90 1.36 -3.75
C SER A 25 -28.11 1.14 -2.89
N LEU A 26 -27.89 1.08 -1.58
CA LEU A 26 -28.96 0.97 -0.59
C LEU A 26 -28.88 2.15 0.36
N THR A 27 -29.89 3.01 0.34
CA THR A 27 -29.98 4.13 1.27
C THR A 27 -30.89 3.77 2.43
N VAL A 28 -30.37 3.85 3.65
CA VAL A 28 -31.08 3.51 4.88
C VAL A 28 -30.96 4.60 5.93
N GLY A 29 -31.99 4.72 6.75
CA GLY A 29 -31.95 5.50 7.96
C GLY A 29 -31.10 4.81 9.02
N VAL A 30 -30.28 5.58 9.74
CA VAL A 30 -29.38 5.03 10.75
C VAL A 30 -29.47 5.81 12.05
N ASP A 31 -29.22 5.09 13.14
CA ASP A 31 -28.95 5.63 14.44
C ASP A 31 -27.49 5.36 14.81
N LEU A 32 -26.90 6.24 15.59
CA LEU A 32 -25.57 6.01 16.15
C LEU A 32 -25.70 5.21 17.43
N LYS A 33 -24.81 4.26 17.63
CA LYS A 33 -24.63 3.66 18.93
C LYS A 33 -24.06 4.70 19.89
N GLU A 34 -24.51 4.69 21.13
CA GLU A 34 -24.03 5.61 22.16
C GLU A 34 -22.50 5.63 22.23
N SER A 35 -21.92 6.82 22.39
CA SER A 35 -20.49 7.01 22.57
C SER A 35 -19.62 6.46 21.42
N THR A 36 -20.00 6.76 20.17
CA THR A 36 -19.24 6.32 19.01
C THR A 36 -18.25 7.38 18.52
N ASP A 37 -17.06 6.97 18.09
CA ASP A 37 -16.09 7.84 17.46
C ASP A 37 -16.51 8.14 16.01
N ILE A 38 -16.33 9.39 15.58
CA ILE A 38 -16.64 9.82 14.22
C ILE A 38 -15.71 9.21 13.17
N PHE A 39 -14.50 8.80 13.56
CA PHE A 39 -13.54 8.12 12.66
C PHE A 39 -13.82 6.62 12.52
N GLU A 40 -14.32 5.99 13.57
CA GLU A 40 -14.69 4.58 13.59
C GLU A 40 -16.09 4.42 14.18
N PRO A 41 -17.14 4.91 13.51
CA PRO A 41 -18.49 4.86 14.03
C PRO A 41 -19.08 3.46 14.00
N THR A 42 -19.95 3.17 14.96
CA THR A 42 -20.86 2.03 14.92
C THR A 42 -22.28 2.52 14.61
N PHE A 43 -22.77 2.15 13.45
CA PHE A 43 -24.13 2.46 13.01
C PHE A 43 -25.10 1.38 13.44
N VAL A 44 -26.25 1.78 13.92
CA VAL A 44 -27.38 0.89 14.21
C VAL A 44 -28.42 1.08 13.11
N ILE A 45 -28.79 0.01 12.45
CA ILE A 45 -29.62 0.03 11.25
C ILE A 45 -30.78 -0.93 11.45
N LEU A 46 -31.96 -0.47 11.08
CA LEU A 46 -33.16 -1.31 11.03
C LEU A 46 -33.56 -1.46 9.57
N THR A 47 -33.32 -2.65 9.00
CA THR A 47 -33.67 -2.95 7.62
C THR A 47 -33.94 -4.44 7.42
N SER A 48 -34.82 -4.75 6.46
CA SER A 48 -35.03 -6.11 5.97
C SER A 48 -34.05 -6.49 4.86
N ASP A 49 -33.29 -5.53 4.33
CA ASP A 49 -32.40 -5.72 3.22
C ASP A 49 -31.11 -6.45 3.63
N ASN A 50 -30.49 -7.10 2.66
CA ASN A 50 -29.26 -7.82 2.89
C ASN A 50 -28.04 -6.89 2.85
N LEU A 51 -27.53 -6.49 4.02
CA LEU A 51 -26.37 -5.62 4.17
C LEU A 51 -25.05 -6.30 3.84
N TRP A 52 -24.98 -7.64 3.82
CA TRP A 52 -23.74 -8.39 3.59
C TRP A 52 -23.18 -8.24 2.17
N LEU A 53 -23.96 -7.68 1.26
CA LEU A 53 -23.55 -7.42 -0.12
C LEU A 53 -22.69 -6.18 -0.26
N TYR A 54 -22.68 -5.32 0.77
CA TYR A 54 -22.05 -4.00 0.73
C TYR A 54 -20.82 -3.96 1.61
N ASN A 55 -19.79 -3.31 1.15
CA ASN A 55 -18.51 -3.17 1.84
C ASN A 55 -18.07 -1.72 2.05
N TYR A 56 -18.89 -0.77 1.61
CA TYR A 56 -18.57 0.65 1.65
C TYR A 56 -19.81 1.47 2.01
N ILE A 57 -19.59 2.61 2.68
CA ILE A 57 -20.65 3.52 3.12
C ILE A 57 -20.31 4.93 2.67
N ASP A 58 -21.22 5.56 1.97
CA ASP A 58 -21.23 7.00 1.69
C ASP A 58 -22.14 7.70 2.69
N ALA A 59 -21.55 8.51 3.55
CA ALA A 59 -22.22 9.32 4.55
C ALA A 59 -21.86 10.80 4.41
N MET A 60 -21.53 11.25 3.20
CA MET A 60 -21.16 12.64 2.94
C MET A 60 -22.24 13.63 3.37
N ASN A 61 -23.52 13.28 3.17
CA ASN A 61 -24.64 14.15 3.53
C ASN A 61 -24.87 14.26 5.04
N SER A 62 -24.52 13.22 5.80
CA SER A 62 -24.81 13.15 7.24
C SER A 62 -23.58 13.46 8.09
N PHE A 63 -22.42 12.94 7.73
CA PHE A 63 -21.17 13.05 8.48
C PHE A 63 -20.05 13.75 7.72
N GLY A 64 -20.24 14.08 6.44
CA GLY A 64 -19.21 14.64 5.58
C GLY A 64 -18.05 13.66 5.31
N ARG A 65 -18.31 12.36 5.40
CA ARG A 65 -17.26 11.32 5.32
C ARG A 65 -17.74 10.08 4.61
N LYS A 66 -16.76 9.32 4.13
CA LYS A 66 -16.94 8.00 3.55
C LYS A 66 -16.24 6.95 4.42
N TYR A 67 -16.80 5.75 4.47
CA TYR A 67 -16.35 4.71 5.38
C TYR A 67 -16.23 3.36 4.69
N PHE A 68 -15.24 2.57 5.10
CA PHE A 68 -15.19 1.14 4.86
C PHE A 68 -15.99 0.40 5.92
N VAL A 69 -16.75 -0.61 5.52
CA VAL A 69 -17.39 -1.53 6.45
C VAL A 69 -16.35 -2.49 7.01
N LYS A 70 -16.19 -2.50 8.32
CA LYS A 70 -15.28 -3.43 9.03
C LYS A 70 -15.99 -4.71 9.43
N LYS A 71 -17.16 -4.56 10.02
CA LYS A 71 -17.91 -5.68 10.59
C LYS A 71 -19.40 -5.36 10.59
N ILE A 72 -20.18 -6.37 10.28
CA ILE A 72 -21.64 -6.31 10.38
C ILE A 72 -22.06 -7.36 11.41
N ARG A 73 -22.88 -6.97 12.37
CA ARG A 73 -23.47 -7.86 13.39
C ARG A 73 -24.98 -7.78 13.31
N SER A 74 -25.63 -8.92 13.30
CA SER A 74 -27.09 -8.99 13.46
C SER A 74 -27.40 -9.07 14.95
N VAL A 75 -28.30 -8.20 15.40
CA VAL A 75 -28.75 -8.15 16.80
C VAL A 75 -30.15 -8.75 16.97
N GLY A 76 -30.76 -9.18 15.87
CA GLY A 76 -32.12 -9.71 15.82
C GLY A 76 -33.16 -8.69 15.37
N ASN A 77 -34.35 -9.17 14.98
CA ASN A 77 -35.45 -8.32 14.52
C ASN A 77 -35.09 -7.32 13.42
N ASN A 78 -34.36 -7.76 12.39
CA ASN A 78 -33.87 -6.92 11.29
C ASN A 78 -33.00 -5.73 11.74
N ARG A 79 -32.43 -5.82 12.93
CA ARG A 79 -31.52 -4.83 13.50
C ARG A 79 -30.07 -5.27 13.31
N TYR A 80 -29.26 -4.38 12.76
CA TYR A 80 -27.84 -4.64 12.48
C TYR A 80 -26.99 -3.55 13.13
N GLU A 81 -25.84 -3.97 13.67
CA GLU A 81 -24.75 -3.08 14.05
C GLU A 81 -23.65 -3.18 13.02
N VAL A 82 -23.24 -2.04 12.46
CA VAL A 82 -22.22 -1.94 11.44
C VAL A 82 -21.06 -1.10 11.96
N ASP A 83 -19.94 -1.74 12.20
CA ASP A 83 -18.69 -1.07 12.55
C ASP A 83 -18.02 -0.59 11.26
N ALA A 84 -17.72 0.69 11.20
CA ALA A 84 -17.13 1.32 10.02
C ALA A 84 -15.81 1.99 10.35
N LYS A 85 -15.00 2.27 9.34
CA LYS A 85 -13.74 3.01 9.44
C LYS A 85 -13.67 4.06 8.34
N THR A 86 -13.31 5.28 8.69
CA THR A 86 -13.19 6.38 7.73
C THR A 86 -12.20 6.06 6.62
N ASP A 87 -12.63 6.28 5.39
CA ASP A 87 -11.77 6.31 4.21
C ASP A 87 -11.24 7.74 4.01
N VAL A 88 -10.05 7.98 4.51
CA VAL A 88 -9.40 9.30 4.44
C VAL A 88 -9.13 9.71 3.00
N LEU A 89 -8.69 8.77 2.16
CA LEU A 89 -8.31 9.05 0.77
C LEU A 89 -9.50 9.51 -0.09
N SER A 90 -10.65 8.85 0.08
CA SER A 90 -11.85 9.20 -0.70
C SER A 90 -12.73 10.26 -0.03
N THR A 91 -12.47 10.58 1.22
CA THR A 91 -13.19 11.66 1.93
C THR A 91 -12.60 13.02 1.59
N TRP A 92 -11.26 13.16 1.56
CA TRP A 92 -10.58 14.43 1.34
C TRP A 92 -9.62 14.47 0.14
N PRO A 93 -10.01 14.00 -1.06
CA PRO A 93 -9.12 13.98 -2.22
C PRO A 93 -8.54 15.35 -2.59
N PRO A 94 -9.31 16.45 -2.59
CA PRO A 94 -8.79 17.77 -2.96
C PRO A 94 -7.70 18.25 -2.00
N MET A 95 -7.90 18.06 -0.69
CA MET A 95 -6.92 18.46 0.32
C MET A 95 -5.62 17.68 0.20
N ILE A 96 -5.72 16.36 -0.03
CA ILE A 96 -4.56 15.50 -0.19
C ILE A 96 -3.78 15.88 -1.45
N ARG A 97 -4.47 16.15 -2.56
CA ARG A 97 -3.85 16.55 -3.85
C ARG A 97 -3.23 17.95 -3.81
N SER A 98 -3.71 18.84 -2.95
CA SER A 98 -3.17 20.20 -2.81
C SER A 98 -1.93 20.28 -1.91
N ASN A 99 -1.61 19.23 -1.17
CA ASN A 99 -0.41 19.21 -0.35
C ASN A 99 0.84 19.21 -1.22
N SER A 100 1.81 20.05 -0.85
CA SER A 100 3.12 20.03 -1.48
C SER A 100 3.85 18.74 -1.13
N ALA A 101 4.38 18.06 -2.13
CA ALA A 101 5.18 16.86 -1.94
C ALA A 101 6.49 16.96 -2.70
N VAL A 102 7.57 16.47 -2.11
CA VAL A 102 8.84 16.30 -2.79
C VAL A 102 8.87 14.89 -3.35
N ILE A 103 8.82 14.79 -4.68
CA ILE A 103 8.86 13.49 -5.35
C ILE A 103 10.22 13.35 -6.02
N ARG A 104 10.93 12.28 -5.68
CA ARG A 104 12.17 11.89 -6.34
C ARG A 104 11.93 10.63 -7.15
N ARG A 105 12.33 10.65 -8.38
CA ARG A 105 12.25 9.50 -9.29
C ARG A 105 13.62 9.19 -9.85
N GLN A 106 13.88 7.91 -10.04
CA GLN A 106 15.06 7.46 -10.76
C GLN A 106 14.68 6.45 -11.83
N GLN A 107 15.53 6.36 -12.84
CA GLN A 107 15.37 5.43 -13.95
C GLN A 107 15.85 4.03 -13.57
N ASN A 108 16.79 3.91 -12.65
CA ASN A 108 17.37 2.65 -12.20
C ASN A 108 16.58 2.06 -11.02
N LEU A 109 16.55 0.74 -10.92
CA LEU A 109 15.87 -0.01 -9.86
C LEU A 109 16.43 0.29 -8.46
N TYR A 110 17.68 0.73 -8.37
CA TYR A 110 18.37 1.02 -7.13
C TYR A 110 19.29 2.23 -7.27
N ASN A 111 19.25 3.13 -6.31
CA ASN A 111 20.15 4.28 -6.22
C ASN A 111 20.57 4.50 -4.77
N LEU A 112 21.85 4.35 -4.51
CA LEU A 112 22.47 4.58 -3.21
C LEU A 112 22.35 6.03 -2.71
N TYR A 113 22.16 6.98 -3.63
CA TYR A 113 22.13 8.42 -3.33
C TYR A 113 20.70 8.98 -3.23
N LEU A 114 19.69 8.16 -3.41
CA LEU A 114 18.30 8.55 -3.18
C LEU A 114 17.98 8.36 -1.70
N ASP A 115 18.34 9.33 -0.90
CA ASP A 115 17.97 9.35 0.50
C ASP A 115 16.64 10.12 0.64
N ASP A 116 15.59 9.38 0.95
CA ASP A 116 14.27 9.92 1.24
C ASP A 116 13.92 9.56 2.68
N PRO A 117 13.82 10.53 3.59
CA PRO A 117 13.53 10.26 4.99
C PRO A 117 12.16 9.63 5.21
N ASP A 118 11.20 9.83 4.28
CA ASP A 118 9.86 9.28 4.36
C ASP A 118 9.75 7.87 3.78
N PHE A 119 10.69 7.49 2.91
CA PHE A 119 10.77 6.17 2.30
C PHE A 119 12.13 5.53 2.57
N HIS A 120 12.25 4.87 3.69
CA HIS A 120 13.46 4.08 3.98
C HIS A 120 13.57 2.91 3.00
N VAL A 121 14.44 3.06 2.04
CA VAL A 121 14.87 1.92 1.21
C VAL A 121 15.78 1.05 2.08
N LEU A 122 15.34 -0.14 2.41
CA LEU A 122 16.17 -1.12 3.10
C LEU A 122 17.40 -1.41 2.25
N ASN A 123 18.55 -0.95 2.73
CA ASN A 123 19.83 -1.23 2.11
C ASN A 123 20.18 -2.70 2.44
N TYR A 124 19.88 -3.59 1.52
CA TYR A 124 20.23 -5.01 1.66
C TYR A 124 21.66 -5.19 1.16
N GLU A 125 22.61 -5.13 2.08
CA GLU A 125 23.96 -5.55 1.81
C GLU A 125 24.07 -7.07 1.99
N LYS A 126 24.21 -7.80 0.90
CA LYS A 126 24.46 -9.23 0.92
C LYS A 126 25.93 -9.48 0.66
N ILE A 127 26.68 -9.73 1.72
CA ILE A 127 28.07 -10.17 1.59
C ILE A 127 28.05 -11.70 1.45
N GLN A 128 28.50 -12.18 0.32
CA GLN A 128 28.67 -13.59 0.07
C GLN A 128 30.17 -13.93 -0.04
N THR A 129 30.71 -14.59 0.94
CA THR A 129 32.08 -15.08 0.92
C THR A 129 32.13 -16.45 0.24
N LEU A 130 32.76 -16.52 -0.91
CA LEU A 130 33.02 -17.78 -1.58
C LEU A 130 34.41 -18.25 -1.18
N GLN A 131 34.49 -19.38 -0.49
CA GLN A 131 35.76 -20.07 -0.28
C GLN A 131 35.98 -21.07 -1.41
N PHE A 132 37.03 -20.88 -2.16
CA PHE A 132 37.46 -21.85 -3.15
C PHE A 132 38.32 -22.92 -2.47
N PRO A 133 38.08 -24.20 -2.76
CA PRO A 133 38.93 -25.26 -2.21
C PRO A 133 40.36 -25.07 -2.71
N THR A 134 41.29 -24.96 -1.76
CA THR A 134 42.72 -24.81 -2.02
C THR A 134 43.35 -26.12 -2.55
N ASN A 135 42.95 -26.57 -3.72
CA ASN A 135 43.64 -27.62 -4.41
C ASN A 135 44.51 -27.01 -5.51
N ASN A 136 45.76 -26.77 -5.18
CA ASN A 136 46.94 -26.59 -6.03
C ASN A 136 46.82 -25.88 -7.41
N GLY A 137 45.65 -25.49 -7.87
CA GLY A 137 45.44 -24.86 -9.17
C GLY A 137 45.43 -23.33 -9.17
N PHE A 138 45.22 -22.70 -8.02
CA PHE A 138 45.09 -21.24 -7.92
C PHE A 138 46.35 -20.49 -7.52
N MET A 139 47.45 -21.19 -7.31
CA MET A 139 48.68 -20.54 -6.82
C MET A 139 49.50 -19.81 -7.90
N LYS A 140 49.11 -19.87 -9.16
CA LYS A 140 49.90 -19.24 -10.26
C LYS A 140 49.40 -17.89 -10.75
N SER A 141 48.17 -17.49 -10.43
CA SER A 141 47.72 -16.11 -10.67
C SER A 141 46.58 -15.79 -9.72
N LEU A 142 46.81 -14.87 -8.81
CA LEU A 142 45.75 -14.27 -7.98
C LEU A 142 44.92 -13.34 -8.90
N GLN A 143 43.81 -13.85 -9.41
CA GLN A 143 42.79 -13.00 -10.05
C GLN A 143 41.71 -12.63 -9.00
N TYR A 144 41.65 -11.38 -8.68
CA TYR A 144 40.57 -10.87 -7.86
C TYR A 144 39.43 -10.42 -8.78
N VAL A 145 38.27 -11.02 -8.66
CA VAL A 145 37.07 -10.56 -9.33
C VAL A 145 36.19 -9.88 -8.27
N LEU A 146 36.14 -8.57 -8.32
CA LEU A 146 35.22 -7.81 -7.52
C LEU A 146 33.89 -7.70 -8.28
N VAL A 147 32.90 -8.45 -7.87
CA VAL A 147 31.54 -8.31 -8.40
C VAL A 147 30.73 -7.44 -7.44
N THR A 148 30.52 -6.20 -7.81
CA THR A 148 29.60 -5.31 -7.10
C THR A 148 28.23 -5.41 -7.76
N ASN A 149 27.25 -5.91 -7.02
CA ASN A 149 25.87 -5.91 -7.44
C ASN A 149 25.20 -4.63 -6.94
N GLY A 150 25.46 -3.54 -7.64
CA GLY A 150 24.80 -2.27 -7.44
C GLY A 150 23.98 -1.92 -8.69
N ALA A 151 22.90 -1.19 -8.56
CA ALA A 151 22.11 -0.69 -9.68
C ALA A 151 22.85 0.46 -10.42
N GLY A 152 24.02 0.18 -10.88
CA GLY A 152 24.77 0.98 -11.83
C GLY A 152 25.01 0.14 -13.07
N THR A 153 25.02 0.77 -14.22
CA THR A 153 25.39 0.13 -15.46
C THR A 153 26.77 -0.50 -15.28
N ALA A 154 26.81 -1.81 -15.00
CA ALA A 154 28.06 -2.55 -15.04
C ALA A 154 28.52 -2.54 -16.50
N SER A 155 29.41 -1.63 -16.85
CA SER A 155 30.22 -1.80 -18.05
C SER A 155 31.09 -3.02 -17.80
N ASN A 156 30.72 -4.16 -18.36
CA ASN A 156 31.54 -5.35 -18.40
C ASN A 156 32.74 -5.07 -19.28
N GLN A 157 33.66 -4.32 -18.78
CA GLN A 157 35.01 -4.28 -19.31
C GLN A 157 35.78 -5.42 -18.62
N LEU A 158 35.63 -6.63 -19.14
CA LEU A 158 36.62 -7.65 -18.95
C LEU A 158 37.90 -7.19 -19.71
N GLU A 159 38.74 -6.43 -19.00
CA GLU A 159 40.12 -6.29 -19.51
C GLU A 159 40.77 -7.67 -19.54
N LYS A 160 40.85 -8.19 -20.72
CA LYS A 160 41.64 -9.37 -21.02
C LYS A 160 43.10 -9.01 -20.75
N GLY A 161 43.62 -9.41 -19.58
CA GLY A 161 45.02 -9.26 -19.26
C GLY A 161 45.86 -9.83 -20.38
N GLY A 162 46.60 -8.97 -21.05
CA GLY A 162 47.45 -9.36 -22.15
C GLY A 162 48.53 -10.33 -21.68
N ASP A 163 48.54 -11.47 -22.32
CA ASP A 163 49.62 -12.42 -22.26
C ASP A 163 50.88 -11.73 -22.80
N LYS A 164 51.81 -11.37 -21.90
CA LYS A 164 53.14 -10.95 -22.29
C LYS A 164 53.99 -12.22 -22.33
N ASP A 165 54.10 -12.77 -23.50
CA ASP A 165 55.18 -13.69 -23.81
C ASP A 165 56.52 -13.03 -23.48
N VAL A 166 57.19 -13.57 -22.52
CA VAL A 166 58.61 -13.27 -22.25
C VAL A 166 59.39 -14.37 -22.90
N GLY A 167 60.02 -13.98 -24.01
CA GLY A 167 61.03 -14.80 -24.67
C GLY A 167 62.31 -14.96 -23.85
#